data_86682b10cd1b697b97110775dd7faa68
#
_entry.id   86682b10cd1b697b97110775dd7faa68
#
_cell.length_a   1.000
_cell.length_b   1.000
_cell.length_c   1.000
_cell.angle_alpha   90.00
_cell.angle_beta   90.00
_cell.angle_gamma   90.00
#
_symmetry.space_group_name_H-M   'P 1'
#
loop_
_entity.id
_entity.type
_entity.pdbx_description
1 polymer ?
#
loop_
_entity_poly.entity_id
_entity_poly.type
_entity_poly.pdbx_seq_one_letter_code
_entity_poly.pdbx_strand_id
1 'polypeptide(L)'
;MAGPRRAVRHLLGERRAVSDEDAGLLIYEQIWRAAAAEVGAEVRDLGSGFLEIARAGHKLRVRRNLVALDDPVTLRLVGDKPVVHRLLADAGLPVPEYLAFDRRELSPALDFLELRPPCVVKPAFATGRGRGVTCGVESPNDLRRAAAWAARWGRELLVERQGQGEEYRVLVLDGEVLDVLRRRPPRVTGDGRSTIAELIEAENGRRAASGGGDGLFPIDIDLDCLLMLRSEGLSLDSVPARDATVLVKRAANENGPRENESVADAAGAGFRGQMRAAATALGVRLASIEVIAPGIQQPLEDCGGTIIEVNTTPGLHYHYQLREGPAGGMDSRTAVPVAVPILLRLLRRRDD
;
A
#
# COMPACT_ATOMS: atom_id res chain seq x y z
N MET A 1 32.94 37.56 -27.39
CA MET A 1 33.74 36.32 -27.33
C MET A 1 33.12 35.38 -26.32
N ALA A 2 32.30 34.45 -26.74
CA ALA A 2 31.64 33.46 -25.88
C ALA A 2 32.47 32.17 -25.92
N GLY A 3 32.95 31.76 -24.72
CA GLY A 3 33.86 30.64 -24.54
C GLY A 3 33.20 29.26 -24.74
N PRO A 4 34.00 28.22 -25.03
CA PRO A 4 33.54 26.91 -25.43
C PRO A 4 33.22 26.00 -24.23
N ARG A 5 32.08 26.23 -23.56
CA ARG A 5 31.59 25.33 -22.46
C ARG A 5 30.30 24.60 -22.79
N ARG A 6 29.83 24.62 -24.05
CA ARG A 6 28.52 24.07 -24.45
C ARG A 6 28.58 22.77 -25.28
N ALA A 7 29.79 22.23 -25.56
CA ALA A 7 29.94 21.12 -26.50
C ALA A 7 30.34 19.77 -25.89
N VAL A 8 30.46 19.62 -24.58
CA VAL A 8 30.89 18.34 -23.94
C VAL A 8 29.74 17.58 -23.25
N ARG A 9 28.52 18.12 -23.26
CA ARG A 9 27.36 17.49 -22.59
C ARG A 9 26.59 16.45 -23.42
N HIS A 10 26.98 16.22 -24.65
CA HIS A 10 26.26 15.31 -25.57
C HIS A 10 26.91 13.95 -25.84
N LEU A 11 27.99 13.59 -25.15
CA LEU A 11 28.71 12.32 -25.39
C LEU A 11 28.84 11.39 -24.20
N LEU A 12 28.30 11.75 -23.04
CA LEU A 12 28.05 10.79 -21.96
C LEU A 12 26.57 10.46 -22.03
N GLY A 13 26.25 9.26 -22.54
CA GLY A 13 24.89 8.73 -22.53
C GLY A 13 24.33 8.81 -21.10
N GLU A 14 23.49 9.83 -20.84
CA GLU A 14 22.69 9.89 -19.66
C GLU A 14 21.90 8.58 -19.60
N ARG A 15 22.27 7.66 -18.72
CA ARG A 15 21.34 6.59 -18.32
C ARG A 15 20.11 7.32 -17.85
N ARG A 16 19.06 7.34 -18.67
CA ARG A 16 17.75 7.83 -18.28
C ARG A 16 17.40 7.11 -16.99
N ALA A 17 17.21 7.85 -15.91
CA ALA A 17 16.66 7.28 -14.69
C ALA A 17 15.37 6.55 -15.10
N VAL A 18 15.30 5.25 -14.79
CA VAL A 18 14.12 4.43 -15.07
C VAL A 18 12.97 5.10 -14.34
N SER A 19 11.89 5.43 -15.04
CA SER A 19 10.73 6.04 -14.40
C SER A 19 10.08 5.01 -13.44
N ASP A 20 9.38 5.49 -12.41
CA ASP A 20 8.61 4.60 -11.49
C ASP A 20 7.65 3.67 -12.26
N GLU A 21 7.16 4.13 -13.43
CA GLU A 21 6.30 3.34 -14.29
C GLU A 21 7.09 2.22 -14.99
N ASP A 22 8.25 2.51 -15.52
CA ASP A 22 9.11 1.52 -16.21
C ASP A 22 9.66 0.48 -15.24
N ALA A 23 10.08 0.90 -14.04
CA ALA A 23 10.54 -0.01 -12.99
C ALA A 23 9.44 -0.97 -12.56
N GLY A 24 8.22 -0.45 -12.32
CA GLY A 24 7.05 -1.27 -12.01
C GLY A 24 6.70 -2.26 -13.13
N LEU A 25 6.87 -1.90 -14.40
CA LEU A 25 6.65 -2.81 -15.52
C LEU A 25 7.61 -4.00 -15.51
N LEU A 26 8.90 -3.76 -15.26
CA LEU A 26 9.92 -4.82 -15.20
C LEU A 26 9.66 -5.84 -14.09
N ILE A 27 9.28 -5.39 -12.89
CA ILE A 27 8.95 -6.29 -11.76
C ILE A 27 7.76 -7.19 -12.12
N TYR A 28 6.68 -6.59 -12.64
CA TYR A 28 5.50 -7.37 -12.98
C TYR A 28 5.72 -8.31 -14.18
N GLU A 29 6.57 -7.95 -15.12
CA GLU A 29 6.99 -8.85 -16.18
C GLU A 29 7.67 -10.10 -15.62
N GLN A 30 8.61 -9.93 -14.68
CA GLN A 30 9.29 -11.05 -14.01
C GLN A 30 8.30 -11.92 -13.24
N ILE A 31 7.38 -11.32 -12.46
CA ILE A 31 6.34 -12.04 -11.71
C ILE A 31 5.48 -12.90 -12.63
N TRP A 32 4.96 -12.33 -13.72
CA TRP A 32 4.09 -13.06 -14.63
C TRP A 32 4.82 -14.13 -15.45
N ARG A 33 6.06 -13.88 -15.87
CA ARG A 33 6.89 -14.90 -16.55
C ARG A 33 7.22 -16.06 -15.63
N ALA A 34 7.57 -15.79 -14.36
CA ALA A 34 7.82 -16.84 -13.38
C ALA A 34 6.54 -17.69 -13.12
N ALA A 35 5.40 -17.03 -12.90
CA ALA A 35 4.13 -17.72 -12.71
C ALA A 35 3.72 -18.55 -13.95
N ALA A 36 3.92 -18.01 -15.16
CA ALA A 36 3.63 -18.72 -16.39
C ALA A 36 4.52 -19.96 -16.58
N ALA A 37 5.80 -19.85 -16.28
CA ALA A 37 6.74 -20.99 -16.34
C ALA A 37 6.31 -22.10 -15.36
N GLU A 38 5.89 -21.75 -14.14
CA GLU A 38 5.45 -22.72 -13.13
C GLU A 38 4.20 -23.50 -13.58
N VAL A 39 3.26 -22.82 -14.27
CA VAL A 39 2.05 -23.48 -14.76
C VAL A 39 2.18 -24.05 -16.18
N GLY A 40 3.34 -23.97 -16.82
CA GLY A 40 3.57 -24.45 -18.19
C GLY A 40 2.81 -23.63 -19.23
N ALA A 41 2.72 -22.30 -19.07
CA ALA A 41 2.09 -21.37 -20.01
C ALA A 41 3.16 -20.63 -20.84
N GLU A 42 2.82 -20.30 -22.08
CA GLU A 42 3.64 -19.47 -22.96
C GLU A 42 3.36 -17.97 -22.72
N VAL A 43 4.42 -17.15 -22.80
CA VAL A 43 4.30 -15.69 -22.62
C VAL A 43 4.80 -14.99 -23.88
N ARG A 44 3.96 -14.14 -24.45
CA ARG A 44 4.29 -13.24 -25.56
C ARG A 44 4.23 -11.80 -25.09
N ASP A 45 5.30 -11.04 -25.29
CA ASP A 45 5.30 -9.60 -25.11
C ASP A 45 4.55 -8.93 -26.27
N LEU A 46 3.59 -8.05 -25.93
CA LEU A 46 2.82 -7.27 -26.90
C LEU A 46 3.29 -5.82 -27.00
N GLY A 47 4.30 -5.43 -26.21
CA GLY A 47 4.74 -4.05 -26.07
C GLY A 47 3.94 -3.25 -25.03
N SER A 48 4.45 -2.07 -24.68
CA SER A 48 3.82 -1.15 -23.69
C SER A 48 3.49 -1.81 -22.33
N GLY A 49 4.24 -2.84 -21.94
CA GLY A 49 4.06 -3.59 -20.70
C GLY A 49 2.88 -4.57 -20.70
N PHE A 50 2.25 -4.84 -21.86
CA PHE A 50 1.25 -5.87 -22.00
C PHE A 50 1.89 -7.22 -22.29
N LEU A 51 1.49 -8.24 -21.55
CA LEU A 51 1.85 -9.63 -21.79
C LEU A 51 0.59 -10.41 -22.19
N GLU A 52 0.69 -11.25 -23.22
CA GLU A 52 -0.27 -12.28 -23.53
C GLU A 52 0.24 -13.61 -23.01
N ILE A 53 -0.54 -14.28 -22.17
CA ILE A 53 -0.20 -15.56 -21.57
C ILE A 53 -1.18 -16.60 -22.12
N ALA A 54 -0.64 -17.71 -22.62
CA ALA A 54 -1.42 -18.76 -23.28
C ALA A 54 -1.09 -20.14 -22.71
N ARG A 55 -2.15 -20.95 -22.48
CA ARG A 55 -2.03 -22.36 -22.05
C ARG A 55 -3.24 -23.15 -22.54
N ALA A 56 -3.00 -24.30 -23.15
CA ALA A 56 -4.05 -25.25 -23.58
C ALA A 56 -5.17 -24.58 -24.41
N GLY A 57 -4.83 -23.65 -25.31
CA GLY A 57 -5.79 -22.94 -26.17
C GLY A 57 -6.46 -21.71 -25.52
N HIS A 58 -6.27 -21.49 -24.21
CA HIS A 58 -6.75 -20.29 -23.51
C HIS A 58 -5.72 -19.19 -23.58
N LYS A 59 -6.18 -17.95 -23.78
CA LYS A 59 -5.34 -16.76 -23.83
C LYS A 59 -5.90 -15.67 -22.93
N LEU A 60 -5.04 -15.00 -22.23
CA LEU A 60 -5.35 -13.83 -21.41
C LEU A 60 -4.30 -12.74 -21.59
N ARG A 61 -4.62 -11.53 -21.17
CA ARG A 61 -3.69 -10.40 -21.21
C ARG A 61 -3.60 -9.78 -19.84
N VAL A 62 -2.38 -9.41 -19.46
CA VAL A 62 -2.09 -8.71 -18.21
C VAL A 62 -1.24 -7.48 -18.50
N ARG A 63 -1.34 -6.47 -17.67
CA ARG A 63 -0.42 -5.32 -17.65
C ARG A 63 -0.18 -4.90 -16.22
N ARG A 64 1.04 -5.05 -15.73
CA ARG A 64 1.34 -4.88 -14.31
C ARG A 64 0.39 -5.72 -13.44
N ASN A 65 -0.31 -5.09 -12.49
CA ASN A 65 -1.33 -5.71 -11.63
C ASN A 65 -2.75 -5.69 -12.23
N LEU A 66 -2.92 -5.23 -13.46
CA LEU A 66 -4.22 -5.24 -14.13
C LEU A 66 -4.48 -6.63 -14.72
N VAL A 67 -5.58 -7.23 -14.30
CA VAL A 67 -6.06 -8.54 -14.75
C VAL A 67 -7.58 -8.49 -14.98
N ALA A 68 -8.10 -9.36 -15.84
CA ALA A 68 -9.52 -9.38 -16.21
C ALA A 68 -10.33 -10.30 -15.28
N LEU A 69 -10.42 -9.96 -13.99
CA LEU A 69 -11.21 -10.69 -12.99
C LEU A 69 -12.49 -9.94 -12.59
N ASP A 70 -12.37 -8.67 -12.27
CA ASP A 70 -13.48 -7.84 -11.82
C ASP A 70 -13.97 -6.92 -12.93
N ASP A 71 -15.27 -6.62 -12.92
CA ASP A 71 -15.89 -5.71 -13.88
C ASP A 71 -15.62 -4.23 -13.51
N PRO A 72 -15.78 -3.29 -14.47
CA PRO A 72 -15.47 -1.89 -14.24
C PRO A 72 -16.32 -1.21 -13.14
N VAL A 73 -17.57 -1.68 -12.90
CA VAL A 73 -18.45 -1.12 -11.86
C VAL A 73 -17.91 -1.51 -10.48
N THR A 74 -17.57 -2.80 -10.27
CA THR A 74 -16.93 -3.28 -9.04
C THR A 74 -15.62 -2.56 -8.77
N LEU A 75 -14.77 -2.41 -9.80
CA LEU A 75 -13.50 -1.66 -9.68
C LEU A 75 -13.72 -0.21 -9.23
N ARG A 76 -14.77 0.43 -9.74
CA ARG A 76 -15.10 1.82 -9.38
C ARG A 76 -15.70 1.92 -7.98
N LEU A 77 -16.62 1.01 -7.62
CA LEU A 77 -17.28 0.95 -6.31
C LEU A 77 -16.25 0.83 -5.18
N VAL A 78 -15.32 -0.11 -5.31
CA VAL A 78 -14.30 -0.35 -4.28
C VAL A 78 -13.35 0.84 -4.09
N GLY A 79 -13.24 1.74 -5.08
CA GLY A 79 -12.52 3.00 -4.94
C GLY A 79 -13.21 4.05 -4.06
N ASP A 80 -14.49 3.86 -3.71
CA ASP A 80 -15.32 4.79 -2.91
C ASP A 80 -15.37 4.32 -1.45
N LYS A 81 -14.54 4.91 -0.59
CA LYS A 81 -14.41 4.48 0.82
C LYS A 81 -15.72 4.57 1.61
N PRO A 82 -16.53 5.66 1.52
CA PRO A 82 -17.83 5.71 2.18
C PRO A 82 -18.77 4.58 1.78
N VAL A 83 -18.81 4.25 0.48
CA VAL A 83 -19.63 3.13 -0.02
C VAL A 83 -19.11 1.80 0.49
N VAL A 84 -17.80 1.59 0.44
CA VAL A 84 -17.16 0.36 0.95
C VAL A 84 -17.45 0.18 2.44
N HIS A 85 -17.24 1.20 3.27
CA HIS A 85 -17.49 1.12 4.71
C HIS A 85 -18.96 0.80 5.02
N ARG A 86 -19.90 1.40 4.29
CA ARG A 86 -21.33 1.10 4.46
C ARG A 86 -21.64 -0.36 4.12
N LEU A 87 -21.18 -0.86 2.96
CA LEU A 87 -21.44 -2.24 2.55
C LEU A 87 -20.82 -3.26 3.49
N LEU A 88 -19.63 -2.98 4.01
CA LEU A 88 -18.98 -3.83 5.00
C LEU A 88 -19.74 -3.82 6.34
N ALA A 89 -20.16 -2.65 6.80
CA ALA A 89 -20.97 -2.51 8.01
C ALA A 89 -22.33 -3.21 7.87
N ASP A 90 -23.01 -3.08 6.73
CA ASP A 90 -24.27 -3.78 6.41
C ASP A 90 -24.09 -5.31 6.42
N ALA A 91 -22.88 -5.80 6.11
CA ALA A 91 -22.50 -7.21 6.20
C ALA A 91 -22.04 -7.63 7.62
N GLY A 92 -22.13 -6.75 8.62
CA GLY A 92 -21.74 -7.03 10.00
C GLY A 92 -20.22 -7.07 10.23
N LEU A 93 -19.42 -6.51 9.32
CA LEU A 93 -17.96 -6.49 9.45
C LEU A 93 -17.49 -5.20 10.12
N PRO A 94 -16.46 -5.27 10.99
CA PRO A 94 -15.96 -4.10 11.70
C PRO A 94 -15.23 -3.14 10.77
N VAL A 95 -15.73 -1.92 10.70
CA VAL A 95 -15.13 -0.77 10.02
C VAL A 95 -14.90 0.36 11.03
N PRO A 96 -13.98 1.29 10.78
CA PRO A 96 -13.82 2.45 11.66
C PRO A 96 -15.12 3.24 11.78
N GLU A 97 -15.39 3.82 12.94
CA GLU A 97 -16.34 4.93 13.01
C GLU A 97 -15.81 6.04 12.10
N TYR A 98 -16.66 6.61 11.25
CA TYR A 98 -16.24 7.62 10.29
C TYR A 98 -17.31 8.65 10.01
N LEU A 99 -16.87 9.80 9.47
CA LEU A 99 -17.74 10.84 8.93
C LEU A 99 -17.17 11.33 7.60
N ALA A 100 -18.00 11.40 6.57
CA ALA A 100 -17.67 12.08 5.32
C ALA A 100 -17.97 13.56 5.44
N PHE A 101 -17.07 14.44 4.98
CA PHE A 101 -17.23 15.88 5.07
C PHE A 101 -16.60 16.63 3.89
N ASP A 102 -17.09 17.83 3.60
CA ASP A 102 -16.44 18.75 2.66
C ASP A 102 -15.46 19.65 3.43
N ARG A 103 -14.27 19.85 2.87
CA ARG A 103 -13.27 20.76 3.43
C ARG A 103 -13.81 22.16 3.79
N ARG A 104 -14.86 22.60 3.10
CA ARG A 104 -15.48 23.92 3.32
C ARG A 104 -16.37 23.95 4.56
N GLU A 105 -16.75 22.78 5.07
CA GLU A 105 -17.64 22.61 6.22
C GLU A 105 -16.97 21.70 7.26
N LEU A 106 -16.09 22.28 8.06
CA LEU A 106 -15.26 21.52 9.02
C LEU A 106 -15.98 21.23 10.35
N SER A 107 -17.09 21.92 10.65
CA SER A 107 -17.76 21.78 11.96
C SER A 107 -18.09 20.32 12.28
N PRO A 108 -18.75 19.53 11.41
CA PRO A 108 -19.07 18.15 11.73
C PRO A 108 -17.85 17.28 12.00
N ALA A 109 -16.74 17.56 11.28
CA ALA A 109 -15.48 16.82 11.48
C ALA A 109 -14.77 17.23 12.78
N LEU A 110 -14.90 18.48 13.22
CA LEU A 110 -14.40 18.95 14.52
C LEU A 110 -15.19 18.31 15.67
N ASP A 111 -16.52 18.25 15.57
CA ASP A 111 -17.38 17.59 16.55
C ASP A 111 -17.07 16.08 16.64
N PHE A 112 -16.80 15.44 15.48
CA PHE A 112 -16.36 14.06 15.44
C PHE A 112 -15.02 13.85 16.15
N LEU A 113 -14.03 14.72 15.89
CA LEU A 113 -12.73 14.66 16.51
C LEU A 113 -12.80 14.83 18.04
N GLU A 114 -13.63 15.74 18.55
CA GLU A 114 -13.79 15.97 19.99
C GLU A 114 -14.24 14.70 20.72
N LEU A 115 -15.07 13.88 20.08
CA LEU A 115 -15.62 12.66 20.67
C LEU A 115 -14.72 11.42 20.49
N ARG A 116 -13.79 11.43 19.52
CA ARG A 116 -13.12 10.20 19.03
C ARG A 116 -11.62 10.36 18.73
N PRO A 117 -10.83 11.10 19.52
CA PRO A 117 -9.39 11.21 19.28
C PRO A 117 -8.67 9.90 19.65
N PRO A 118 -7.56 9.57 19.00
CA PRO A 118 -7.03 10.20 17.79
C PRO A 118 -7.80 9.79 16.53
N CYS A 119 -7.76 10.66 15.49
CA CYS A 119 -8.41 10.42 14.22
C CYS A 119 -7.41 10.28 13.06
N VAL A 120 -7.90 9.70 11.96
CA VAL A 120 -7.28 9.72 10.64
C VAL A 120 -8.11 10.61 9.72
N VAL A 121 -7.44 11.49 8.96
CA VAL A 121 -8.08 12.29 7.91
C VAL A 121 -7.51 11.85 6.57
N LYS A 122 -8.40 11.56 5.59
CA LYS A 122 -8.01 11.05 4.26
C LYS A 122 -9.01 11.48 3.18
N PRO A 123 -8.62 11.46 1.89
CA PRO A 123 -9.57 11.60 0.79
C PRO A 123 -10.60 10.47 0.77
N ALA A 124 -11.87 10.78 0.47
CA ALA A 124 -12.95 9.80 0.38
C ALA A 124 -12.75 8.79 -0.75
N PHE A 125 -12.15 9.21 -1.86
CA PHE A 125 -11.83 8.35 -3.00
C PHE A 125 -10.39 7.85 -2.97
N ALA A 126 -10.17 6.68 -3.58
CA ALA A 126 -8.85 6.07 -3.71
C ALA A 126 -7.86 7.00 -4.44
N THR A 127 -6.80 7.38 -3.77
CA THR A 127 -5.73 8.23 -4.31
C THR A 127 -4.48 7.44 -4.63
N GLY A 128 -4.43 6.18 -4.18
CA GLY A 128 -3.25 5.32 -4.24
C GLY A 128 -2.09 5.82 -3.37
N ARG A 129 -1.25 4.89 -2.90
CA ARG A 129 -0.02 5.18 -2.14
C ARG A 129 -0.22 6.01 -0.86
N GLY A 130 -1.41 6.01 -0.26
CA GLY A 130 -1.69 6.77 0.96
C GLY A 130 -1.64 8.29 0.82
N ARG A 131 -1.67 8.82 -0.40
CA ARG A 131 -1.63 10.27 -0.64
C ARG A 131 -2.80 10.98 0.04
N GLY A 132 -2.47 11.98 0.85
CA GLY A 132 -3.46 12.76 1.58
C GLY A 132 -3.92 12.15 2.91
N VAL A 133 -3.37 11.01 3.32
CA VAL A 133 -3.65 10.39 4.62
C VAL A 133 -2.83 11.10 5.70
N THR A 134 -3.46 11.41 6.83
CA THR A 134 -2.82 11.92 8.04
C THR A 134 -3.38 11.20 9.24
N CYS A 135 -2.54 10.46 9.95
CA CYS A 135 -2.88 9.77 11.19
C CYS A 135 -2.52 10.63 12.43
N GLY A 136 -3.00 10.23 13.61
CA GLY A 136 -2.65 10.91 14.86
C GLY A 136 -3.20 12.32 14.97
N VAL A 137 -4.35 12.60 14.37
CA VAL A 137 -5.03 13.89 14.46
C VAL A 137 -5.75 13.96 15.79
N GLU A 138 -5.31 14.87 16.69
CA GLU A 138 -5.82 15.01 18.06
C GLU A 138 -6.33 16.41 18.38
N SER A 139 -5.99 17.41 17.56
CA SER A 139 -6.40 18.79 17.81
C SER A 139 -7.18 19.40 16.65
N PRO A 140 -8.04 20.41 16.91
CA PRO A 140 -8.72 21.16 15.86
C PRO A 140 -7.76 21.77 14.82
N ASN A 141 -6.56 22.17 15.24
CA ASN A 141 -5.55 22.71 14.32
C ASN A 141 -4.97 21.63 13.41
N ASP A 142 -4.70 20.44 13.94
CA ASP A 142 -4.21 19.31 13.16
C ASP A 142 -5.27 18.85 12.16
N LEU A 143 -6.55 18.81 12.55
CA LEU A 143 -7.65 18.47 11.64
C LEU A 143 -7.74 19.46 10.48
N ARG A 144 -7.65 20.78 10.74
CA ARG A 144 -7.67 21.79 9.67
C ARG A 144 -6.50 21.62 8.70
N ARG A 145 -5.31 21.32 9.20
CA ARG A 145 -4.09 21.08 8.39
C ARG A 145 -4.24 19.79 7.59
N ALA A 146 -4.70 18.71 8.21
CA ALA A 146 -4.92 17.43 7.57
C ALA A 146 -6.00 17.51 6.48
N ALA A 147 -7.11 18.21 6.75
CA ALA A 147 -8.15 18.45 5.75
C ALA A 147 -7.66 19.29 4.56
N ALA A 148 -6.83 20.31 4.82
CA ALA A 148 -6.21 21.11 3.76
C ALA A 148 -5.23 20.28 2.91
N TRP A 149 -4.50 19.36 3.53
CA TRP A 149 -3.60 18.43 2.84
C TRP A 149 -4.39 17.42 2.00
N ALA A 150 -5.36 16.71 2.60
CA ALA A 150 -6.18 15.71 1.93
C ALA A 150 -6.98 16.29 0.74
N ALA A 151 -7.45 17.53 0.86
CA ALA A 151 -8.23 18.22 -0.18
C ALA A 151 -7.48 18.49 -1.48
N ARG A 152 -6.16 18.26 -1.51
CA ARG A 152 -5.37 18.33 -2.77
C ARG A 152 -5.69 17.17 -3.71
N TRP A 153 -6.25 16.08 -3.21
CA TRP A 153 -6.61 14.87 -3.97
C TRP A 153 -8.10 14.63 -4.13
N GLY A 154 -8.93 15.41 -3.45
CA GLY A 154 -10.38 15.29 -3.57
C GLY A 154 -11.10 16.30 -2.69
N ARG A 155 -12.32 16.64 -3.07
CA ARG A 155 -13.15 17.61 -2.33
C ARG A 155 -13.79 16.96 -1.11
N GLU A 156 -14.27 15.74 -1.28
CA GLU A 156 -14.88 14.93 -0.23
C GLU A 156 -13.81 14.20 0.56
N LEU A 157 -13.85 14.32 1.86
CA LEU A 157 -12.89 13.82 2.81
C LEU A 157 -13.56 12.89 3.82
N LEU A 158 -12.78 12.02 4.45
CA LEU A 158 -13.17 11.24 5.60
C LEU A 158 -12.36 11.66 6.83
N VAL A 159 -13.05 11.75 7.96
CA VAL A 159 -12.44 11.65 9.28
C VAL A 159 -12.88 10.33 9.90
N GLU A 160 -11.93 9.55 10.42
CA GLU A 160 -12.16 8.23 10.98
C GLU A 160 -11.50 8.13 12.35
N ARG A 161 -12.14 7.40 13.26
CA ARG A 161 -11.45 6.98 14.48
C ARG A 161 -10.25 6.11 14.13
N GLN A 162 -9.09 6.44 14.65
CA GLN A 162 -7.87 5.68 14.36
C GLN A 162 -7.93 4.29 14.99
N GLY A 163 -7.70 3.25 14.17
CA GLY A 163 -7.57 1.88 14.63
C GLY A 163 -6.32 1.68 15.50
N GLN A 164 -6.33 0.66 16.35
CA GLN A 164 -5.20 0.29 17.20
C GLN A 164 -4.63 -1.07 16.80
N GLY A 165 -3.32 -1.19 16.83
CA GLY A 165 -2.61 -2.41 16.49
C GLY A 165 -1.68 -2.27 15.29
N GLU A 166 -1.37 -3.40 14.67
CA GLU A 166 -0.54 -3.48 13.48
C GLU A 166 -1.38 -3.43 12.20
N GLU A 167 -0.79 -2.95 11.10
CA GLU A 167 -1.43 -2.96 9.79
C GLU A 167 -1.18 -4.29 9.09
N TYR A 168 -2.24 -4.89 8.58
CA TYR A 168 -2.19 -6.12 7.77
C TYR A 168 -2.80 -5.86 6.40
N ARG A 169 -2.12 -6.35 5.36
CA ARG A 169 -2.62 -6.40 3.99
C ARG A 169 -2.96 -7.84 3.64
N VAL A 170 -4.24 -8.13 3.42
CA VAL A 170 -4.74 -9.47 3.13
C VAL A 170 -5.07 -9.58 1.65
N LEU A 171 -4.35 -10.41 0.92
CA LEU A 171 -4.64 -10.69 -0.49
C LEU A 171 -5.69 -11.79 -0.59
N VAL A 172 -6.81 -11.47 -1.25
CA VAL A 172 -7.95 -12.38 -1.42
C VAL A 172 -8.22 -12.60 -2.90
N LEU A 173 -8.42 -13.86 -3.28
CA LEU A 173 -8.87 -14.29 -4.61
C LEU A 173 -10.09 -15.19 -4.49
N ASP A 174 -11.23 -14.80 -5.09
CA ASP A 174 -12.51 -15.54 -5.04
C ASP A 174 -12.90 -15.97 -3.61
N GLY A 175 -12.65 -15.11 -2.62
CA GLY A 175 -12.91 -15.36 -1.21
C GLY A 175 -11.86 -16.23 -0.50
N GLU A 176 -10.81 -16.68 -1.17
CA GLU A 176 -9.69 -17.38 -0.57
C GLU A 176 -8.56 -16.41 -0.20
N VAL A 177 -8.07 -16.49 1.04
CA VAL A 177 -6.92 -15.70 1.50
C VAL A 177 -5.64 -16.35 0.98
N LEU A 178 -4.98 -15.71 0.02
CA LEU A 178 -3.73 -16.19 -0.57
C LEU A 178 -2.52 -15.89 0.30
N ASP A 179 -2.49 -14.69 0.91
CA ASP A 179 -1.40 -14.28 1.79
C ASP A 179 -1.86 -13.14 2.72
N VAL A 180 -1.17 -12.99 3.84
CA VAL A 180 -1.35 -11.90 4.81
C VAL A 180 0.00 -11.27 5.09
N LEU A 181 0.18 -10.02 4.69
CA LEU A 181 1.38 -9.25 4.99
C LEU A 181 1.14 -8.38 6.22
N ARG A 182 1.98 -8.52 7.24
CA ARG A 182 2.12 -7.52 8.29
C ARG A 182 2.99 -6.39 7.76
N ARG A 183 2.49 -5.18 7.82
CA ARG A 183 3.15 -3.97 7.30
C ARG A 183 3.53 -3.06 8.46
N ARG A 184 4.81 -2.84 8.65
CA ARG A 184 5.29 -1.88 9.63
C ARG A 184 5.50 -0.52 8.97
N PRO A 185 5.20 0.58 9.68
CA PRO A 185 5.45 1.92 9.17
C PRO A 185 6.93 2.19 8.88
N PRO A 186 7.24 3.18 8.02
CA PRO A 186 8.62 3.57 7.72
C PRO A 186 9.35 4.06 8.96
N ARG A 187 10.64 3.71 9.03
CA ARG A 187 11.53 4.05 10.14
C ARG A 187 12.91 4.45 9.64
N VAL A 188 13.64 5.18 10.46
CA VAL A 188 15.06 5.46 10.28
C VAL A 188 15.85 4.95 11.48
N THR A 189 17.14 4.66 11.27
CA THR A 189 18.03 4.23 12.36
C THR A 189 19.02 5.35 12.65
N GLY A 190 19.11 5.76 13.90
CA GLY A 190 20.04 6.77 14.37
C GLY A 190 21.49 6.35 14.21
N ASP A 191 22.36 7.30 13.89
CA ASP A 191 23.80 7.13 13.83
C ASP A 191 24.53 7.88 14.97
N GLY A 192 23.77 8.60 15.81
CA GLY A 192 24.27 9.43 16.92
C GLY A 192 24.84 10.77 16.47
N ARG A 193 24.60 11.20 15.22
CA ARG A 193 25.16 12.43 14.63
C ARG A 193 24.17 13.20 13.77
N SER A 194 23.45 12.48 12.87
CA SER A 194 22.54 13.07 11.90
C SER A 194 21.17 13.34 12.53
N THR A 195 20.55 14.42 12.11
CA THR A 195 19.16 14.73 12.42
C THR A 195 18.20 13.73 11.75
N ILE A 196 16.97 13.62 12.25
CA ILE A 196 15.94 12.79 11.63
C ILE A 196 15.69 13.20 10.17
N ALA A 197 15.71 14.51 9.86
CA ALA A 197 15.59 15.00 8.49
C ALA A 197 16.69 14.46 7.57
N GLU A 198 17.96 14.52 8.02
CA GLU A 198 19.11 14.01 7.28
C GLU A 198 19.06 12.48 7.12
N LEU A 199 18.59 11.75 8.13
CA LEU A 199 18.42 10.30 8.06
C LEU A 199 17.32 9.91 7.06
N ILE A 200 16.21 10.67 6.98
CA ILE A 200 15.16 10.46 5.97
C ILE A 200 15.73 10.74 4.57
N GLU A 201 16.49 11.82 4.39
CA GLU A 201 17.10 12.14 3.09
C GLU A 201 18.09 11.06 2.65
N ALA A 202 18.94 10.57 3.56
CA ALA A 202 19.88 9.49 3.29
C ALA A 202 19.15 8.18 2.90
N GLU A 203 18.06 7.84 3.58
CA GLU A 203 17.23 6.68 3.25
C GLU A 203 16.57 6.86 1.87
N ASN A 204 16.05 8.05 1.56
CA ASN A 204 15.47 8.35 0.25
C ASN A 204 16.53 8.28 -0.86
N GLY A 205 17.76 8.74 -0.59
CA GLY A 205 18.89 8.59 -1.49
C GLY A 205 19.24 7.13 -1.77
N ARG A 206 19.22 6.29 -0.72
CA ARG A 206 19.45 4.84 -0.83
C ARG A 206 18.34 4.16 -1.66
N ARG A 207 17.06 4.51 -1.44
CA ARG A 207 15.91 4.01 -2.21
C ARG A 207 16.00 4.40 -3.69
N ALA A 208 16.37 5.63 -3.98
CA ALA A 208 16.57 6.09 -5.36
C ALA A 208 17.73 5.37 -6.07
N ALA A 209 18.83 5.09 -5.34
CA ALA A 209 19.99 4.40 -5.88
C ALA A 209 19.69 2.92 -6.21
N SER A 210 18.74 2.27 -5.55
CA SER A 210 18.31 0.90 -5.87
C SER A 210 17.52 0.80 -7.18
N GLY A 211 17.35 1.92 -7.89
CA GLY A 211 16.77 1.96 -9.24
C GLY A 211 15.24 2.00 -9.28
N GLY A 212 14.57 2.25 -8.15
CA GLY A 212 13.09 2.30 -8.09
C GLY A 212 12.41 0.97 -8.43
N GLY A 213 13.19 -0.05 -8.79
CA GLY A 213 12.71 -1.37 -9.19
C GLY A 213 12.02 -2.14 -8.08
N ASP A 214 12.25 -1.77 -6.84
CA ASP A 214 11.76 -2.47 -5.66
C ASP A 214 10.41 -1.93 -5.16
N GLY A 215 9.74 -1.06 -5.93
CA GLY A 215 8.47 -0.43 -5.49
C GLY A 215 8.65 0.48 -4.27
N LEU A 216 9.88 0.87 -3.97
CA LEU A 216 10.24 1.77 -2.89
C LEU A 216 9.88 3.21 -3.26
N PHE A 217 9.04 3.82 -2.45
CA PHE A 217 8.72 5.25 -2.58
C PHE A 217 9.55 6.04 -1.58
N PRO A 218 9.87 7.31 -1.90
CA PRO A 218 10.49 8.18 -0.92
C PRO A 218 9.58 8.34 0.31
N ILE A 219 10.20 8.53 1.46
CA ILE A 219 9.51 8.90 2.69
C ILE A 219 9.28 10.41 2.62
N ASP A 220 8.01 10.83 2.56
CA ASP A 220 7.64 12.24 2.53
C ASP A 220 7.65 12.84 3.94
N ILE A 221 8.27 14.00 4.08
CA ILE A 221 8.17 14.82 5.31
C ILE A 221 6.87 15.63 5.22
N ASP A 222 5.76 14.98 5.47
CA ASP A 222 4.42 15.56 5.46
C ASP A 222 3.84 15.71 6.87
N LEU A 223 2.54 16.01 6.97
CA LEU A 223 1.89 16.20 8.27
C LEU A 223 1.86 14.90 9.10
N ASP A 224 1.70 13.73 8.48
CA ASP A 224 1.74 12.44 9.18
C ASP A 224 3.09 12.22 9.85
N CYS A 225 4.20 12.53 9.15
CA CYS A 225 5.55 12.51 9.69
C CYS A 225 5.70 13.46 10.91
N LEU A 226 5.26 14.71 10.77
CA LEU A 226 5.38 15.70 11.83
C LEU A 226 4.56 15.33 13.08
N LEU A 227 3.35 14.78 12.90
CA LEU A 227 2.50 14.34 14.02
C LEU A 227 3.07 13.10 14.70
N MET A 228 3.64 12.17 13.92
CA MET A 228 4.31 10.98 14.48
C MET A 228 5.49 11.39 15.36
N LEU A 229 6.39 12.19 14.84
CA LEU A 229 7.56 12.65 15.61
C LEU A 229 7.14 13.43 16.86
N ARG A 230 6.14 14.32 16.75
CA ARG A 230 5.62 15.07 17.90
C ARG A 230 5.07 14.16 19.00
N SER A 231 4.38 13.07 18.65
CA SER A 231 3.82 12.13 19.64
C SER A 231 4.92 11.40 20.43
N GLU A 232 6.12 11.26 19.86
CA GLU A 232 7.30 10.69 20.52
C GLU A 232 8.20 11.74 21.19
N GLY A 233 7.76 13.01 21.24
CA GLY A 233 8.57 14.12 21.78
C GLY A 233 9.77 14.47 20.92
N LEU A 234 9.74 14.10 19.62
CA LEU A 234 10.81 14.32 18.65
C LEU A 234 10.43 15.41 17.62
N SER A 235 11.42 15.92 16.92
CA SER A 235 11.30 16.81 15.76
C SER A 235 12.23 16.37 14.65
N LEU A 236 12.14 17.00 13.49
CA LEU A 236 13.06 16.76 12.38
C LEU A 236 14.52 17.07 12.72
N ASP A 237 14.75 18.01 13.64
CA ASP A 237 16.09 18.41 14.10
C ASP A 237 16.63 17.52 15.22
N SER A 238 15.84 16.59 15.75
CA SER A 238 16.29 15.66 16.78
C SER A 238 17.35 14.71 16.23
N VAL A 239 18.40 14.46 17.03
CA VAL A 239 19.50 13.52 16.71
C VAL A 239 19.30 12.23 17.50
N PRO A 240 18.82 11.14 16.89
CA PRO A 240 18.64 9.89 17.59
C PRO A 240 19.97 9.26 17.98
N ALA A 241 20.00 8.57 19.13
CA ALA A 241 21.17 7.81 19.53
C ALA A 241 21.52 6.75 18.47
N ARG A 242 22.81 6.35 18.46
CA ARG A 242 23.26 5.28 17.54
C ARG A 242 22.44 4.02 17.75
N ASP A 243 22.02 3.40 16.63
CA ASP A 243 21.21 2.18 16.54
C ASP A 243 19.79 2.32 17.11
N ALA A 244 19.38 3.52 17.56
CA ALA A 244 18.00 3.78 17.93
C ALA A 244 17.10 3.78 16.68
N THR A 245 16.01 3.04 16.74
CA THR A 245 14.99 3.02 15.68
C THR A 245 13.93 4.08 15.95
N VAL A 246 13.70 4.96 14.99
CA VAL A 246 12.68 6.02 15.06
C VAL A 246 11.62 5.77 13.99
N LEU A 247 10.35 5.63 14.40
CA LEU A 247 9.23 5.65 13.46
C LEU A 247 9.02 7.06 12.94
N VAL A 248 8.99 7.22 11.64
CA VAL A 248 8.86 8.55 11.02
C VAL A 248 7.48 8.83 10.46
N LYS A 249 6.62 7.81 10.33
CA LYS A 249 5.20 7.93 9.94
C LYS A 249 4.37 6.88 10.67
N ARG A 250 3.05 7.09 10.76
CA ARG A 250 2.10 6.08 11.24
C ARG A 250 1.55 5.25 10.09
N ALA A 251 1.32 5.86 8.94
CA ALA A 251 0.85 5.16 7.74
C ALA A 251 1.98 4.30 7.14
N ALA A 252 1.70 3.03 6.82
CA ALA A 252 2.70 2.10 6.27
C ALA A 252 2.90 2.21 4.75
N ASN A 253 2.32 3.23 4.09
CA ASN A 253 2.29 3.32 2.62
C ASN A 253 3.65 3.56 1.96
N GLU A 254 4.60 4.13 2.68
CA GLU A 254 5.96 4.44 2.23
C GLU A 254 6.99 3.55 2.93
N ASN A 255 6.56 2.39 3.41
CA ASN A 255 7.48 1.43 3.99
C ASN A 255 8.34 0.73 2.92
N GLY A 256 9.42 0.09 3.35
CA GLY A 256 10.28 -0.70 2.49
C GLY A 256 9.99 -2.21 2.59
N PRO A 257 10.64 -3.04 1.78
CA PRO A 257 10.48 -4.50 1.83
C PRO A 257 10.79 -5.10 3.19
N ARG A 258 11.73 -4.51 3.95
CA ARG A 258 12.13 -4.99 5.29
C ARG A 258 11.05 -4.79 6.35
N GLU A 259 10.12 -3.88 6.12
CA GLU A 259 8.98 -3.60 6.99
C GLU A 259 7.78 -4.51 6.68
N ASN A 260 7.85 -5.33 5.63
CA ASN A 260 6.79 -6.28 5.27
C ASN A 260 7.19 -7.71 5.65
N GLU A 261 6.23 -8.46 6.19
CA GLU A 261 6.43 -9.85 6.61
C GLU A 261 5.16 -10.66 6.32
N SER A 262 5.30 -11.81 5.62
CA SER A 262 4.18 -12.74 5.49
C SER A 262 3.92 -13.43 6.83
N VAL A 263 2.68 -13.31 7.27
CA VAL A 263 2.18 -13.89 8.54
C VAL A 263 0.90 -14.71 8.29
N ALA A 264 0.73 -15.21 7.08
CA ALA A 264 -0.46 -15.95 6.68
C ALA A 264 -0.75 -17.15 7.59
N ASP A 265 0.29 -17.84 8.08
CA ASP A 265 0.14 -19.00 8.98
C ASP A 265 -0.44 -18.63 10.35
N ALA A 266 -0.30 -17.37 10.77
CA ALA A 266 -0.86 -16.86 12.01
C ALA A 266 -2.34 -16.47 11.92
N ALA A 267 -2.89 -16.37 10.70
CA ALA A 267 -4.26 -15.95 10.47
C ALA A 267 -5.26 -17.04 10.84
N GLY A 268 -6.09 -16.80 11.86
CA GLY A 268 -7.12 -17.72 12.33
C GLY A 268 -8.29 -17.90 11.36
N ALA A 269 -9.05 -18.96 11.53
CA ALA A 269 -10.17 -19.31 10.66
C ALA A 269 -11.28 -18.23 10.66
N GLY A 270 -11.57 -17.62 11.82
CA GLY A 270 -12.55 -16.54 11.93
C GLY A 270 -12.12 -15.29 11.19
N PHE A 271 -10.86 -14.86 11.34
CA PHE A 271 -10.28 -13.75 10.58
C PHE A 271 -10.35 -14.00 9.06
N ARG A 272 -9.93 -15.20 8.59
CA ARG A 272 -10.03 -15.57 7.17
C ARG A 272 -11.48 -15.57 6.68
N GLY A 273 -12.42 -16.02 7.51
CA GLY A 273 -13.86 -15.97 7.23
C GLY A 273 -14.36 -14.55 7.02
N GLN A 274 -13.92 -13.59 7.82
CA GLN A 274 -14.26 -12.18 7.66
C GLN A 274 -13.69 -11.57 6.39
N MET A 275 -12.45 -11.92 6.01
CA MET A 275 -11.86 -11.45 4.74
C MET A 275 -12.63 -11.96 3.53
N ARG A 276 -13.08 -13.23 3.58
CA ARG A 276 -14.00 -13.79 2.58
C ARG A 276 -15.33 -13.04 2.53
N ALA A 277 -15.93 -12.79 3.68
CA ALA A 277 -17.19 -12.06 3.79
C ALA A 277 -17.07 -10.65 3.23
N ALA A 278 -15.94 -9.96 3.49
CA ALA A 278 -15.67 -8.63 2.96
C ALA A 278 -15.58 -8.63 1.43
N ALA A 279 -14.84 -9.56 0.85
CA ALA A 279 -14.75 -9.69 -0.62
C ALA A 279 -16.14 -10.00 -1.23
N THR A 280 -16.94 -10.85 -0.58
CA THR A 280 -18.29 -11.22 -1.01
C THR A 280 -19.24 -10.02 -0.94
N ALA A 281 -19.23 -9.25 0.16
CA ALA A 281 -20.09 -8.08 0.36
C ALA A 281 -19.85 -6.99 -0.70
N LEU A 282 -18.62 -6.88 -1.19
CA LEU A 282 -18.23 -5.93 -2.23
C LEU A 282 -18.34 -6.49 -3.66
N GLY A 283 -18.61 -7.80 -3.81
CA GLY A 283 -18.64 -8.47 -5.10
C GLY A 283 -17.29 -8.52 -5.81
N VAL A 284 -16.18 -8.39 -5.06
CA VAL A 284 -14.82 -8.33 -5.62
C VAL A 284 -14.17 -9.70 -5.57
N ARG A 285 -13.51 -10.06 -6.67
CA ARG A 285 -12.83 -11.36 -6.83
C ARG A 285 -11.36 -11.31 -6.44
N LEU A 286 -10.66 -10.23 -6.83
CA LEU A 286 -9.24 -10.03 -6.49
C LEU A 286 -9.07 -8.70 -5.79
N ALA A 287 -8.75 -8.73 -4.50
CA ALA A 287 -8.56 -7.54 -3.70
C ALA A 287 -7.42 -7.68 -2.70
N SER A 288 -6.86 -6.54 -2.27
CA SER A 288 -6.19 -6.46 -0.98
C SER A 288 -7.08 -5.74 0.03
N ILE A 289 -7.28 -6.38 1.18
CA ILE A 289 -8.07 -5.86 2.31
C ILE A 289 -7.07 -5.38 3.35
N GLU A 290 -7.13 -4.08 3.66
CA GLU A 290 -6.26 -3.46 4.66
C GLU A 290 -6.97 -3.50 6.02
N VAL A 291 -6.29 -4.02 7.02
CA VAL A 291 -6.81 -4.23 8.37
C VAL A 291 -5.85 -3.62 9.38
N ILE A 292 -6.39 -2.96 10.40
CA ILE A 292 -5.63 -2.63 11.62
C ILE A 292 -6.19 -3.49 12.75
N ALA A 293 -5.32 -4.26 13.41
CA ALA A 293 -5.72 -5.14 14.50
C ALA A 293 -4.55 -5.41 15.45
N PRO A 294 -4.82 -5.67 16.77
CA PRO A 294 -3.82 -6.17 17.69
C PRO A 294 -3.27 -7.55 17.32
N GLY A 295 -4.05 -8.34 16.56
CA GLY A 295 -3.66 -9.66 16.07
C GLY A 295 -4.67 -10.19 15.04
N ILE A 296 -4.32 -11.30 14.41
CA ILE A 296 -5.11 -11.94 13.33
C ILE A 296 -5.46 -13.40 13.64
N GLN A 297 -5.23 -13.86 14.87
CA GLN A 297 -5.51 -15.23 15.29
C GLN A 297 -7.00 -15.48 15.53
N GLN A 298 -7.75 -14.43 15.81
CA GLN A 298 -9.19 -14.45 16.12
C GLN A 298 -9.96 -13.45 15.23
N PRO A 299 -11.31 -13.48 15.24
CA PRO A 299 -12.12 -12.47 14.53
C PRO A 299 -11.77 -11.05 14.98
N LEU A 300 -11.94 -10.08 14.07
CA LEU A 300 -11.61 -8.67 14.31
C LEU A 300 -12.40 -8.05 15.47
N GLU A 301 -13.70 -8.40 15.60
CA GLU A 301 -14.56 -7.95 16.71
C GLU A 301 -14.05 -8.39 18.07
N ASP A 302 -13.43 -9.57 18.16
CA ASP A 302 -12.92 -10.12 19.43
C ASP A 302 -11.63 -9.44 19.89
N CYS A 303 -10.90 -8.78 18.98
CA CYS A 303 -9.64 -8.09 19.30
C CYS A 303 -9.70 -6.57 19.12
N GLY A 304 -10.85 -6.02 18.71
CA GLY A 304 -10.99 -4.59 18.41
C GLY A 304 -10.31 -4.18 17.09
N GLY A 305 -10.11 -5.14 16.19
CA GLY A 305 -9.59 -4.89 14.84
C GLY A 305 -10.65 -4.29 13.90
N THR A 306 -10.21 -3.71 12.80
CA THR A 306 -11.09 -3.01 11.85
C THR A 306 -10.55 -3.07 10.43
N ILE A 307 -11.45 -3.15 9.43
CA ILE A 307 -11.14 -3.06 8.00
C ILE A 307 -11.13 -1.58 7.61
N ILE A 308 -9.97 -1.06 7.23
CA ILE A 308 -9.78 0.37 6.96
C ILE A 308 -9.86 0.74 5.48
N GLU A 309 -9.61 -0.21 4.58
CA GLU A 309 -9.63 -0.02 3.13
C GLU A 309 -9.71 -1.36 2.40
N VAL A 310 -10.32 -1.35 1.21
CA VAL A 310 -10.23 -2.45 0.25
C VAL A 310 -9.71 -1.88 -1.06
N ASN A 311 -8.74 -2.55 -1.67
CA ASN A 311 -8.13 -2.13 -2.92
C ASN A 311 -8.34 -3.20 -3.99
N THR A 312 -8.84 -2.80 -5.16
CA THR A 312 -8.81 -3.60 -6.39
C THR A 312 -7.44 -3.49 -7.06
N THR A 313 -7.17 -4.39 -7.99
CA THR A 313 -5.86 -4.41 -8.68
C THR A 313 -4.68 -4.33 -7.70
N PRO A 314 -4.59 -5.27 -6.73
CA PRO A 314 -3.63 -5.20 -5.65
C PRO A 314 -2.18 -5.28 -6.12
N GLY A 315 -1.28 -4.66 -5.36
CA GLY A 315 0.15 -4.71 -5.62
C GLY A 315 0.73 -6.08 -5.27
N LEU A 316 0.85 -6.98 -6.26
CA LEU A 316 1.38 -8.34 -6.05
C LEU A 316 2.85 -8.34 -5.67
N HIS A 317 3.63 -7.34 -6.11
CA HIS A 317 5.05 -7.23 -5.86
C HIS A 317 5.41 -7.22 -4.36
N TYR A 318 4.53 -6.73 -3.48
CA TYR A 318 4.74 -6.76 -2.03
C TYR A 318 4.94 -8.18 -1.48
N HIS A 319 4.32 -9.18 -2.10
CA HIS A 319 4.42 -10.59 -1.71
C HIS A 319 5.72 -11.26 -2.19
N TYR A 320 6.47 -10.60 -3.10
CA TYR A 320 7.74 -11.09 -3.67
C TYR A 320 8.98 -10.37 -3.12
N GLN A 321 8.80 -9.24 -2.42
CA GLN A 321 9.88 -8.36 -1.95
C GLN A 321 10.02 -8.35 -0.41
N LEU A 322 9.70 -9.46 0.24
CA LEU A 322 9.60 -9.53 1.70
C LEU A 322 10.92 -9.37 2.44
N ARG A 323 12.07 -9.67 1.81
CA ARG A 323 13.41 -9.43 2.37
C ARG A 323 14.42 -9.14 1.27
N GLU A 324 15.27 -8.15 1.49
CA GLU A 324 16.49 -7.99 0.70
C GLU A 324 17.45 -9.12 1.08
N GLY A 325 17.85 -9.94 0.11
CA GLY A 325 18.96 -10.85 0.27
C GLY A 325 20.30 -10.11 0.34
N PRO A 326 21.41 -10.77 0.75
CA PRO A 326 22.72 -10.14 0.86
C PRO A 326 23.29 -9.54 -0.44
N ALA A 327 22.61 -9.73 -1.56
CA ALA A 327 22.98 -9.21 -2.89
C ALA A 327 21.93 -8.24 -3.47
N GLY A 328 20.95 -7.74 -2.69
CA GLY A 328 19.91 -6.79 -3.18
C GLY A 328 18.94 -7.39 -4.20
N GLY A 329 18.71 -8.71 -4.17
CA GLY A 329 17.76 -9.41 -5.03
C GLY A 329 16.55 -9.93 -4.24
N MET A 330 15.46 -10.26 -4.95
CA MET A 330 14.32 -10.97 -4.35
C MET A 330 14.84 -12.27 -3.71
N ASP A 331 14.65 -12.45 -2.41
CA ASP A 331 14.93 -13.76 -1.79
C ASP A 331 13.80 -14.71 -2.17
N SER A 332 14.02 -15.51 -3.22
CA SER A 332 13.06 -16.50 -3.70
C SER A 332 12.60 -17.50 -2.63
N ARG A 333 13.31 -17.59 -1.51
CA ARG A 333 12.97 -18.49 -0.39
C ARG A 333 11.91 -17.91 0.54
N THR A 334 11.67 -16.61 0.51
CA THR A 334 10.67 -15.92 1.35
C THR A 334 9.52 -15.33 0.54
N ALA A 335 9.59 -15.36 -0.78
CA ALA A 335 8.52 -14.91 -1.67
C ALA A 335 7.32 -15.87 -1.62
N VAL A 336 6.11 -15.29 -1.52
CA VAL A 336 4.87 -16.05 -1.68
C VAL A 336 4.41 -15.90 -3.14
N PRO A 337 4.35 -16.98 -3.95
CA PRO A 337 4.10 -16.90 -5.39
C PRO A 337 2.61 -16.67 -5.71
N VAL A 338 2.03 -15.59 -5.20
CA VAL A 338 0.59 -15.27 -5.30
C VAL A 338 0.08 -15.11 -6.75
N ALA A 339 0.96 -14.82 -7.71
CA ALA A 339 0.56 -14.73 -9.12
C ALA A 339 0.21 -16.09 -9.74
N VAL A 340 0.72 -17.20 -9.19
CA VAL A 340 0.43 -18.56 -9.70
C VAL A 340 -1.05 -18.91 -9.55
N PRO A 341 -1.67 -18.87 -8.35
CA PRO A 341 -3.09 -19.13 -8.20
C PRO A 341 -3.95 -18.13 -8.99
N ILE A 342 -3.55 -16.85 -9.07
CA ILE A 342 -4.27 -15.85 -9.87
C ILE A 342 -4.23 -16.24 -11.35
N LEU A 343 -3.07 -16.63 -11.89
CA LEU A 343 -2.92 -17.04 -13.28
C LEU A 343 -3.71 -18.30 -13.58
N LEU A 344 -3.68 -19.30 -12.70
CA LEU A 344 -4.48 -20.51 -12.85
C LEU A 344 -5.98 -20.20 -12.89
N ARG A 345 -6.44 -19.23 -12.08
CA ARG A 345 -7.84 -18.80 -12.07
C ARG A 345 -8.24 -18.09 -13.36
N LEU A 346 -7.35 -17.27 -13.91
CA LEU A 346 -7.56 -16.56 -15.17
C LEU A 346 -7.57 -17.51 -16.39
N LEU A 347 -6.81 -18.61 -16.32
CA LEU A 347 -6.69 -19.61 -17.38
C LEU A 347 -7.82 -20.69 -17.35
N ARG A 348 -8.65 -20.73 -16.29
CA ARG A 348 -9.84 -21.60 -16.28
C ARG A 348 -10.91 -21.02 -17.21
N ARG A 349 -11.70 -21.91 -17.84
CA ARG A 349 -12.89 -21.48 -18.60
C ARG A 349 -13.86 -20.71 -17.69
N ARG A 350 -14.55 -19.71 -18.26
CA ARG A 350 -15.65 -19.00 -17.57
C ARG A 350 -16.86 -19.93 -17.31
N ASP A 351 -16.89 -21.12 -17.92
CA ASP A 351 -18.00 -22.05 -17.90
C ASP A 351 -17.74 -23.28 -16.99
N ASP A 352 -16.60 -23.34 -16.29
CA ASP A 352 -16.26 -24.27 -15.22
C ASP A 352 -16.35 -23.54 -13.87
#